data_43f889556880509b673970bf91a71ede
#
_entry.id   43f889556880509b673970bf91a71ede
#
_cell.length_a   1.000
_cell.length_b   1.000
_cell.length_c   1.000
_cell.angle_alpha   90.00
_cell.angle_beta   90.00
_cell.angle_gamma   90.00
#
_symmetry.space_group_name_H-M   'P 1'
#
loop_
_entity.id
_entity.type
_entity.pdbx_description
1 polymer ?
#
loop_
_entity_poly.entity_id
_entity_poly.type
_entity_poly.pdbx_seq_one_letter_code
_entity_poly.pdbx_strand_id
1 'polypeptide(L)' 'MSNDQNAMLEPGMLVRHPEAPDWGLGQVQSNVGAKVTVNFENSGKQVIDSTRVPLMPVFD' A
#
# COMPACT_ATOMS: atom_id res chain seq x y z
N MET A 1 -16.24 10.03 -9.77
CA MET A 1 -14.88 10.37 -9.42
C MET A 1 -14.42 9.47 -8.28
N SER A 2 -13.23 8.94 -8.39
CA SER A 2 -12.69 8.02 -7.38
C SER A 2 -12.18 8.78 -6.16
N ASN A 3 -12.53 8.28 -4.96
CA ASN A 3 -11.99 8.79 -3.71
C ASN A 3 -10.91 7.85 -3.16
N ASP A 4 -10.39 6.99 -4.01
CA ASP A 4 -9.39 6.02 -3.62
C ASP A 4 -8.07 6.73 -3.32
N GLN A 5 -7.70 6.76 -2.06
CA GLN A 5 -6.46 7.42 -1.62
C GLN A 5 -5.23 6.69 -2.12
N ASN A 6 -5.38 5.44 -2.52
CA ASN A 6 -4.26 4.65 -3.03
C ASN A 6 -4.04 4.85 -4.53
N ALA A 7 -4.88 5.66 -5.19
CA ALA A 7 -4.81 5.82 -6.64
C ALA A 7 -3.47 6.45 -7.10
N MET A 8 -2.82 7.20 -6.21
CA MET A 8 -1.57 7.88 -6.53
C MET A 8 -0.33 7.02 -6.24
N LEU A 9 -0.52 5.83 -5.70
CA LEU A 9 0.60 4.96 -5.37
C LEU A 9 1.17 4.32 -6.63
N GLU A 10 2.48 4.37 -6.76
CA GLU A 10 3.19 3.82 -7.92
C GLU A 10 4.18 2.77 -7.47
N PRO A 11 4.51 1.82 -8.35
CA PRO A 11 5.55 0.82 -8.03
C PRO A 11 6.85 1.50 -7.58
N GLY A 12 7.41 0.97 -6.52
CA GLY A 12 8.62 1.52 -5.91
C GLY A 12 8.38 2.45 -4.75
N MET A 13 7.17 3.00 -4.61
CA MET A 13 6.86 3.86 -3.49
C MET A 13 6.83 3.08 -2.18
N LEU A 14 7.19 3.75 -1.09
CA LEU A 14 7.18 3.14 0.24
C LEU A 14 5.92 3.56 0.98
N VAL A 15 5.31 2.60 1.67
CA VAL A 15 4.06 2.81 2.38
C VAL A 15 4.07 2.05 3.71
N ARG A 16 3.13 2.41 4.59
CA ARG A 16 2.84 1.65 5.80
C ARG A 16 1.37 1.31 5.82
N HIS A 17 1.05 0.16 6.42
CA HIS A 17 -0.34 -0.24 6.61
C HIS A 17 -0.84 0.39 7.91
N PRO A 18 -1.90 1.20 7.86
CA PRO A 18 -2.34 1.96 9.05
C PRO A 18 -2.86 1.08 10.19
N GLU A 19 -3.40 -0.11 9.84
CA GLU A 19 -3.96 -1.02 10.83
C GLU A 19 -3.05 -2.19 11.16
N ALA A 20 -1.90 -2.25 10.52
CA ALA A 20 -0.93 -3.32 10.74
C ALA A 20 0.48 -2.75 10.83
N PRO A 21 0.76 -1.93 11.84
CA PRO A 21 2.09 -1.31 11.95
C PRO A 21 3.21 -2.34 12.12
N ASP A 22 2.88 -3.52 12.61
CA ASP A 22 3.86 -4.59 12.79
C ASP A 22 4.37 -5.14 11.47
N TRP A 23 3.68 -4.88 10.36
CA TRP A 23 4.14 -5.33 9.06
C TRP A 23 5.37 -4.55 8.60
N GLY A 24 5.61 -3.40 9.19
CA GLY A 24 6.76 -2.58 8.86
C GLY A 24 6.58 -1.80 7.57
N LEU A 25 7.71 -1.40 7.01
CA LEU A 25 7.71 -0.64 5.77
C LEU A 25 7.40 -1.56 4.59
N GLY A 26 6.54 -1.08 3.69
CA GLY A 26 6.19 -1.83 2.49
C GLY A 26 6.61 -1.10 1.23
N GLN A 27 6.90 -1.85 0.18
CA GLN A 27 7.19 -1.30 -1.13
C GLN A 27 6.11 -1.71 -2.10
N VAL A 28 5.51 -0.73 -2.76
CA VAL A 28 4.46 -0.98 -3.74
C VAL A 28 5.04 -1.72 -4.95
N GLN A 29 4.42 -2.83 -5.31
CA GLN A 29 4.83 -3.63 -6.47
C GLN A 29 3.94 -3.35 -7.68
N SER A 30 2.64 -3.21 -7.43
CA SER A 30 1.69 -2.90 -8.49
C SER A 30 0.46 -2.23 -7.90
N ASN A 31 -0.27 -1.50 -8.75
CA ASN A 31 -1.51 -0.84 -8.35
C ASN A 31 -2.46 -0.94 -9.53
N VAL A 32 -3.31 -1.95 -9.52
CA VAL A 32 -4.21 -2.26 -10.62
C VAL A 32 -5.63 -2.35 -10.11
N GLY A 33 -6.52 -1.54 -10.67
CA GLY A 33 -7.90 -1.49 -10.26
C GLY A 33 -8.00 -1.10 -8.79
N ALA A 34 -8.66 -1.94 -7.99
CA ALA A 34 -8.80 -1.69 -6.56
C ALA A 34 -7.79 -2.48 -5.73
N LYS A 35 -6.74 -3.02 -6.36
CA LYS A 35 -5.78 -3.87 -5.68
C LYS A 35 -4.38 -3.28 -5.76
N VAL A 36 -3.76 -3.11 -4.60
CA VAL A 36 -2.38 -2.67 -4.49
C VAL A 36 -1.57 -3.81 -3.89
N THR A 37 -0.59 -4.30 -4.64
CA THR A 37 0.30 -5.34 -4.14
C THR A 37 1.51 -4.67 -3.51
N VAL A 38 1.77 -5.00 -2.25
CA VAL A 38 2.84 -4.39 -1.47
C VAL A 38 3.66 -5.49 -0.81
N ASN A 39 4.98 -5.33 -0.84
CA ASN A 39 5.89 -6.23 -0.16
C ASN A 39 6.34 -5.57 1.14
N PHE A 40 5.86 -6.07 2.27
CA PHE A 40 6.18 -5.52 3.59
C PHE A 40 7.39 -6.23 4.20
N GLU A 41 8.17 -5.48 4.97
CA GLU A 41 9.39 -6.01 5.59
C GLU A 41 9.13 -7.25 6.45
N ASN A 42 8.03 -7.22 7.21
CA ASN A 42 7.79 -8.23 8.24
C ASN A 42 6.64 -9.18 7.90
N SER A 43 5.88 -8.91 6.84
CA SER A 43 4.75 -9.78 6.48
C SER A 43 4.85 -10.29 5.06
N GLY A 44 5.82 -9.83 4.28
CA GLY A 44 5.97 -10.25 2.90
C GLY A 44 4.94 -9.60 1.98
N LYS A 45 4.65 -10.30 0.88
CA LYS A 45 3.74 -9.77 -0.14
C LYS A 45 2.30 -9.85 0.33
N GLN A 46 1.61 -8.71 0.27
CA GLN A 46 0.19 -8.61 0.62
C GLN A 46 -0.54 -7.87 -0.49
N VAL A 47 -1.76 -8.29 -0.77
CA VAL A 47 -2.64 -7.58 -1.71
C VAL A 47 -3.64 -6.77 -0.88
N ILE A 48 -3.60 -5.47 -1.06
CA ILE A 48 -4.41 -4.54 -0.27
C ILE A 48 -5.58 -4.05 -1.10
N ASP A 49 -6.78 -4.14 -0.53
CA ASP A 49 -7.99 -3.61 -1.16
C ASP A 49 -8.03 -2.10 -0.90
N SER A 50 -7.81 -1.33 -1.96
CA SER A 50 -7.70 0.12 -1.83
C SER A 50 -9.03 0.79 -1.50
N THR A 51 -10.15 0.07 -1.62
CA THR A 51 -11.45 0.61 -1.21
C THR A 51 -11.66 0.52 0.29
N ARG A 52 -10.80 -0.22 0.99
CA ARG A 52 -10.93 -0.45 2.43
C ARG A 52 -9.78 0.07 3.25
N VAL A 53 -8.58 0.09 2.68
CA VAL A 53 -7.37 0.42 3.43
C VAL A 53 -6.62 1.56 2.75
N PRO A 54 -6.61 2.74 3.37
CA PRO A 54 -5.81 3.85 2.86
C PRO A 54 -4.36 3.68 3.32
N LEU A 55 -3.52 3.13 2.46
CA LEU A 55 -2.10 2.98 2.76
C LEU A 55 -1.47 4.36 2.99
N MET A 56 -0.50 4.41 3.88
CA MET A 56 0.15 5.66 4.27
C MET A 56 1.49 5.79 3.53
N PRO A 57 1.59 6.70 2.56
CA PRO A 57 2.89 6.92 1.88
C PRO A 57 3.94 7.42 2.86
N VAL A 58 5.16 6.95 2.65
CA VAL A 58 6.31 7.36 3.45
C VAL A 58 7.23 8.19 2.57
N PHE A 59 7.50 9.40 3.00
CA PHE A 59 8.38 10.32 2.28
C PHE A 59 9.61 10.61 3.15
N ASP A 60 10.75 10.66 2.51
CA ASP A 60 12.00 11.01 3.19
C ASP A 60 12.20 12.50 3.24
#